data_73f67a00a4d595aa9dc730474241c64e
#
_entry.id   73f67a00a4d595aa9dc730474241c64e
#
_cell.length_a   1.000
_cell.length_b   1.000
_cell.length_c   1.000
_cell.angle_alpha   90.00
_cell.angle_beta   90.00
_cell.angle_gamma   90.00
#
_symmetry.space_group_name_H-M   'P 1'
#
loop_
_entity.id
_entity.type
_entity.pdbx_description
1 polymer ?
#
loop_
_entity_poly.entity_id
_entity_poly.type
_entity_poly.pdbx_seq_one_letter_code
_entity_poly.pdbx_strand_id
1 'polypeptide(L)'
;MNTDTTPTKVQPVSPVAVKVIRHADACKKLGISSASIFDMVAKGMFPKPFVIVPGGRAVGWLESDVDAWIIDRRANSQESLA
;
A
#
# COMPACT_ATOMS: atom_id res chain seq x y z
N MET A 1 20.02 -23.67 7.82
CA MET A 1 19.53 -23.63 7.97
C MET A 1 19.00 -23.08 7.92
N ASN A 2 19.13 -23.06 7.99
CA ASN A 2 18.50 -22.67 8.20
C ASN A 2 17.95 -22.16 8.27
N THR A 3 18.29 -22.05 8.33
CA THR A 3 17.70 -21.68 8.53
C THR A 3 16.93 -21.25 8.54
N ASP A 4 17.16 -21.28 8.74
CA ASP A 4 16.32 -20.98 8.90
C ASP A 4 15.57 -20.56 9.09
N THR A 5 15.88 -20.57 9.23
CA THR A 5 15.12 -20.33 9.57
C THR A 5 14.27 -19.86 9.81
N THR A 6 14.44 -19.66 10.00
CA THR A 6 13.57 -19.40 10.33
C THR A 6 12.69 -19.06 10.39
N PRO A 7 12.64 -18.86 10.62
CA PRO A 7 11.66 -18.75 10.73
C PRO A 7 10.85 -18.47 10.60
N THR A 8 10.69 -18.49 10.53
CA THR A 8 9.91 -18.33 10.36
C THR A 8 8.96 -18.35 10.22
N LYS A 9 8.73 -18.37 10.37
CA LYS A 9 7.80 -18.42 10.17
C LYS A 9 6.97 -17.82 9.70
N VAL A 10 6.85 -17.66 9.53
CA VAL A 10 5.99 -17.13 9.13
C VAL A 10 5.86 -16.86 7.98
N GLN A 11 6.02 -16.91 7.31
CA GLN A 11 5.91 -16.58 6.31
C GLN A 11 5.54 -16.88 5.30
N PRO A 12 5.29 -17.22 5.23
CA PRO A 12 4.59 -17.72 4.25
C PRO A 12 4.37 -16.96 3.13
N VAL A 13 3.83 -16.08 3.21
CA VAL A 13 3.61 -15.28 2.10
C VAL A 13 4.82 -15.16 1.32
N SER A 14 4.70 -14.72 0.14
CA SER A 14 5.86 -14.45 -0.67
C SER A 14 6.67 -13.37 0.01
N PRO A 15 7.87 -13.65 0.34
CA PRO A 15 8.67 -12.68 1.04
C PRO A 15 8.89 -11.42 0.27
N VAL A 16 8.90 -11.50 -1.04
CA VAL A 16 9.17 -10.30 -1.81
C VAL A 16 8.03 -9.33 -1.80
N ALA A 17 6.89 -9.75 -1.33
CA ALA A 17 5.72 -8.92 -1.43
C ALA A 17 5.50 -8.00 -0.26
N VAL A 18 6.22 -8.16 0.80
CA VAL A 18 5.92 -7.40 2.00
C VAL A 18 6.78 -6.17 2.08
N LYS A 19 6.19 -5.05 1.74
CA LYS A 19 6.87 -3.78 1.79
C LYS A 19 5.88 -2.72 2.23
N VAL A 20 6.30 -1.87 3.14
CA VAL A 20 5.48 -0.76 3.62
C VAL A 20 5.96 0.51 2.93
N ILE A 21 5.04 1.31 2.45
CA ILE A 21 5.36 2.59 1.85
C ILE A 21 4.66 3.71 2.58
N ARG A 22 5.28 4.87 2.56
CA ARG A 22 4.73 6.07 3.17
C ARG A 22 4.02 6.88 2.10
N HIS A 23 3.34 7.95 2.55
CA HIS A 23 2.56 8.76 1.59
C HIS A 23 3.43 9.33 0.47
N ALA A 24 4.66 9.68 0.75
CA ALA A 24 5.53 10.21 -0.30
C ALA A 24 5.77 9.19 -1.41
N ASP A 25 5.94 7.93 -1.03
CA ASP A 25 6.13 6.87 -2.01
C ASP A 25 4.83 6.58 -2.76
N ALA A 26 3.71 6.63 -2.05
CA ALA A 26 2.42 6.44 -2.70
C ALA A 26 2.17 7.54 -3.72
N CYS A 27 2.52 8.78 -3.39
CA CYS A 27 2.39 9.89 -4.32
C CYS A 27 3.21 9.67 -5.57
N LYS A 28 4.43 9.20 -5.40
CA LYS A 28 5.28 8.92 -6.56
C LYS A 28 4.73 7.79 -7.40
N LYS A 29 4.25 6.78 -6.73
CA LYS A 29 3.72 5.60 -7.41
C LYS A 29 2.48 5.94 -8.23
N LEU A 30 1.64 6.81 -7.70
CA LEU A 30 0.40 7.19 -8.37
C LEU A 30 0.52 8.45 -9.21
N GLY A 31 1.56 9.24 -8.97
CA GLY A 31 1.73 10.50 -9.70
C GLY A 31 0.76 11.58 -9.26
N ILE A 32 0.30 11.54 -8.02
CA ILE A 32 -0.63 12.53 -7.51
C ILE A 32 -0.11 13.11 -6.20
N SER A 33 -0.72 14.19 -5.75
CA SER A 33 -0.28 14.86 -4.54
C SER A 33 -0.75 14.12 -3.29
N SER A 34 -0.08 14.37 -2.17
CA SER A 34 -0.51 13.78 -0.91
C SER A 34 -1.89 14.29 -0.49
N ALA A 35 -2.21 15.55 -0.84
CA ALA A 35 -3.54 16.04 -0.54
C ALA A 35 -4.61 15.21 -1.25
N SER A 36 -4.35 14.81 -2.49
CA SER A 36 -5.29 13.97 -3.23
C SER A 36 -5.44 12.61 -2.58
N ILE A 37 -4.32 12.04 -2.14
CA ILE A 37 -4.37 10.72 -1.50
C ILE A 37 -5.19 10.79 -0.22
N PHE A 38 -4.91 11.77 0.64
CA PHE A 38 -5.63 11.86 1.90
C PHE A 38 -7.10 12.22 1.70
N ASP A 39 -7.40 12.98 0.67
CA ASP A 39 -8.79 13.24 0.32
C ASP A 39 -9.51 11.94 -0.04
N MET A 40 -8.87 11.10 -0.84
CA MET A 40 -9.46 9.82 -1.20
C MET A 40 -9.60 8.90 0.00
N VAL A 41 -8.64 8.92 0.91
CA VAL A 41 -8.76 8.14 2.15
C VAL A 41 -9.98 8.60 2.93
N ALA A 42 -10.14 9.92 3.07
CA ALA A 42 -11.26 10.47 3.82
C ALA A 42 -12.60 10.11 3.20
N LYS A 43 -12.64 9.98 1.88
CA LYS A 43 -13.88 9.64 1.17
C LYS A 43 -14.10 8.13 1.05
N GLY A 44 -13.21 7.35 1.61
CA GLY A 44 -13.32 5.91 1.53
C GLY A 44 -12.97 5.34 0.16
N MET A 45 -12.26 6.10 -0.65
CA MET A 45 -11.92 5.70 -2.02
C MET A 45 -10.52 5.13 -2.16
N PHE A 46 -9.76 5.14 -1.11
CA PHE A 46 -8.39 4.64 -1.11
C PHE A 46 -8.18 3.89 0.20
N PRO A 47 -7.34 2.86 0.21
CA PRO A 47 -7.12 2.09 1.43
C PRO A 47 -6.64 2.99 2.57
N LYS A 48 -7.09 2.71 3.77
CA LYS A 48 -6.66 3.49 4.93
C LYS A 48 -5.24 3.10 5.29
N PRO A 49 -4.41 4.08 5.63
CA PRO A 49 -3.08 3.75 6.12
C PRO A 49 -3.16 3.14 7.51
N PHE A 50 -2.14 2.40 7.87
CA PHE A 50 -2.05 1.85 9.21
C PHE A 50 -0.86 2.44 9.94
N VAL A 51 -0.89 2.38 11.26
CA VAL A 51 0.20 2.91 12.08
C VAL A 51 1.36 1.92 12.01
N ILE A 52 2.50 2.41 11.54
CA ILE A 52 3.66 1.54 11.34
C ILE A 52 4.34 1.23 12.67
N VAL A 53 4.49 2.24 13.52
CA VAL A 53 5.15 2.06 14.80
C VAL A 53 4.10 2.17 15.89
N PRO A 54 3.89 1.13 16.68
CA PRO A 54 2.89 1.19 17.74
C PRO A 54 3.14 2.39 18.66
N GLY A 55 2.09 3.16 18.87
CA GLY A 55 2.19 4.36 19.69
C GLY A 55 2.79 5.56 18.98
N GLY A 56 3.25 5.37 17.76
CA GLY A 56 3.83 6.46 17.00
C GLY A 56 2.83 7.10 16.08
N ARG A 57 3.32 8.00 15.23
CA ARG A 57 2.47 8.72 14.30
C ARG A 57 2.73 8.36 12.84
N ALA A 58 3.79 7.60 12.59
CA ALA A 58 4.09 7.23 11.23
C ALA A 58 3.05 6.25 10.72
N VAL A 59 2.45 6.58 9.60
CA VAL A 59 1.47 5.71 8.98
C VAL A 59 1.90 5.42 7.55
N GLY A 60 1.40 4.34 7.02
CA GLY A 60 1.71 3.96 5.65
C GLY A 60 0.80 2.84 5.20
N TRP A 61 1.12 2.27 4.07
CA TRP A 61 0.33 1.20 3.47
C TRP A 61 1.24 0.05 3.12
N LEU A 62 0.68 -1.13 2.99
CA LEU A 62 1.41 -2.20 2.33
C LEU A 62 1.46 -1.86 0.84
N GLU A 63 2.63 -1.99 0.25
CA GLU A 63 2.76 -1.69 -1.17
C GLU A 63 1.81 -2.56 -2.00
N SER A 64 1.64 -3.81 -1.59
CA SER A 64 0.76 -4.72 -2.32
C SER A 64 -0.70 -4.24 -2.31
N ASP A 65 -1.12 -3.60 -1.22
CA ASP A 65 -2.48 -3.06 -1.16
C ASP A 65 -2.64 -1.90 -2.14
N VAL A 66 -1.63 -1.06 -2.22
CA VAL A 66 -1.66 0.06 -3.16
C VAL A 66 -1.63 -0.44 -4.59
N ASP A 67 -0.80 -1.44 -4.86
CA ASP A 67 -0.74 -2.03 -6.20
C ASP A 67 -2.07 -2.65 -6.59
N ALA A 68 -2.70 -3.36 -5.66
CA ALA A 68 -4.00 -3.97 -5.93
C ALA A 68 -5.05 -2.91 -6.22
N TRP A 69 -5.00 -1.80 -5.46
CA TRP A 69 -5.92 -0.70 -5.69
C TRP A 69 -5.72 -0.10 -7.08
N ILE A 70 -4.48 0.07 -7.50
CA ILE A 70 -4.18 0.63 -8.82
C ILE A 70 -4.73 -0.27 -9.91
N ILE A 71 -4.50 -1.56 -9.79
CA ILE A 71 -4.96 -2.51 -10.79
C ILE A 71 -6.48 -2.53 -10.85
N ASP A 72 -7.11 -2.54 -9.69
CA ASP A 72 -8.56 -2.53 -9.61
C ASP A 72 -9.13 -1.23 -10.19
N ARG A 73 -8.50 -0.13 -9.88
CA ARG A 73 -8.94 1.16 -10.37
C ARG A 73 -8.85 1.24 -11.89
N ARG A 74 -7.79 0.70 -12.43
CA ARG A 74 -7.62 0.69 -13.88
C ARG A 74 -8.73 -0.14 -14.52
N ALA A 75 -9.01 -1.31 -13.94
CA ALA A 75 -10.04 -2.17 -14.50
C ALA A 75 -11.42 -1.50 -14.48
N ASN A 76 -11.66 -0.67 -13.46
CA ASN A 76 -12.96 -0.04 -13.28
C ASN A 76 -13.08 1.35 -13.90
N SER A 77 -12.05 1.82 -14.55
CA SER A 77 -12.09 3.19 -15.09
C SER A 77 -11.91 3.23 -16.58
N GLN A 78 -12.29 2.17 -17.25
CA GLN A 78 -12.11 2.11 -18.69
C GLN A 78 -12.92 3.15 -19.43
N GLU A 79 -13.98 3.56 -18.85
CA GLU A 79 -14.85 4.53 -19.51
C GLU A 79 -14.20 5.88 -19.66
N SER A 80 -13.18 6.15 -18.90
CA SER A 80 -12.74 7.52 -18.78
C SER A 80 -11.89 8.04 -19.90
N LEU A 81 -11.22 7.18 -20.59
CA LEU A 81 -10.30 7.67 -21.59
C LEU A 81 -10.54 7.07 -22.90
N ALA A 82 -11.64 6.96 -23.17
CA ALA A 82 -11.95 6.38 -24.44
C ALA A 82 -10.97 6.77 -25.49
#